data_1cdec29b0bbe7e49f5ff9f98ad565a3f
#
_entry.id   1cdec29b0bbe7e49f5ff9f98ad565a3f
#
_cell.length_a   1.000
_cell.length_b   1.000
_cell.length_c   1.000
_cell.angle_alpha   90.00
_cell.angle_beta   90.00
_cell.angle_gamma   90.00
#
_symmetry.space_group_name_H-M   'P 1'
#
loop_
_entity.id
_entity.type
_entity.pdbx_description
1 polymer ?
#
loop_
_entity_poly.entity_id
_entity_poly.type
_entity_poly.pdbx_seq_one_letter_code
_entity_poly.pdbx_strand_id
1 'polypeptide(L)'
;MVADEITLQKVSISRIKQEMRDVYYLSDDLVIASFDIHRDTLGNYPALIDGFSAIIMASGSAVVAIDTEEYEVVPDTIVFFSPDRVIRTVASTSDAAAYFVACSKSFINEIQIDLSASLPVYMRFGKQPCLRVTPQDTHEIRQVFQLIKTILASDKEHYRQEIIRCLFTAVFYIITELNMREQKNTVKLGRGEVIFEEFMELVRQYSKQERNVRFYARRLNITPKYLPTVSKDVSGKTAARWIDEAVILEAKSLLRYSGMSIQEIDRLSPQLLDPVVLRQIFQTAHGLQPVAVQAQGQLTDRGIPE
;
A
#
# COMPACT_ATOMS: atom_id res chain seq x y z
N MET A 1 -5.41 20.75 -37.05
CA MET A 1 -4.79 20.32 -35.79
C MET A 1 -5.63 19.17 -35.27
N VAL A 2 -5.14 17.96 -35.47
CA VAL A 2 -5.76 16.74 -34.97
C VAL A 2 -5.52 16.73 -33.47
N ALA A 3 -6.56 16.70 -32.65
CA ALA A 3 -6.43 16.46 -31.23
C ALA A 3 -5.89 15.03 -31.09
N ASP A 4 -4.63 14.89 -30.68
CA ASP A 4 -4.10 13.59 -30.27
C ASP A 4 -5.01 13.07 -29.15
N GLU A 5 -5.69 11.97 -29.41
CA GLU A 5 -6.43 11.24 -28.40
C GLU A 5 -5.45 10.83 -27.29
N ILE A 6 -5.53 11.53 -26.18
CA ILE A 6 -4.71 11.25 -25.01
C ILE A 6 -5.18 9.93 -24.43
N THR A 7 -4.55 8.84 -24.85
CA THR A 7 -4.92 7.47 -24.41
C THR A 7 -4.32 7.19 -23.03
N LEU A 8 -5.19 6.91 -22.06
CA LEU A 8 -4.78 6.47 -20.73
C LEU A 8 -4.00 5.14 -20.82
N GLN A 9 -2.76 5.14 -20.33
CA GLN A 9 -1.92 3.96 -20.34
C GLN A 9 -1.92 3.27 -18.98
N LYS A 10 -2.27 1.97 -18.97
CA LYS A 10 -1.98 1.12 -17.80
C LYS A 10 -0.52 0.68 -17.85
N VAL A 11 0.22 1.00 -16.79
CA VAL A 11 1.65 0.74 -16.69
C VAL A 11 1.88 -0.29 -15.59
N SER A 12 2.26 -1.50 -15.97
CA SER A 12 2.66 -2.55 -15.03
C SER A 12 4.11 -2.35 -14.56
N ILE A 13 4.48 -2.94 -13.44
CA ILE A 13 5.87 -2.95 -12.95
C ILE A 13 6.81 -3.56 -13.99
N SER A 14 6.39 -4.64 -14.67
CA SER A 14 7.16 -5.26 -15.75
C SER A 14 7.44 -4.30 -16.91
N ARG A 15 6.48 -3.44 -17.28
CA ARG A 15 6.66 -2.43 -18.30
C ARG A 15 7.63 -1.33 -17.86
N ILE A 16 7.54 -0.87 -16.62
CA ILE A 16 8.48 0.11 -16.04
C ILE A 16 9.92 -0.40 -16.15
N LYS A 17 10.15 -1.68 -15.85
CA LYS A 17 11.46 -2.33 -15.98
C LYS A 17 12.03 -2.26 -17.40
N GLN A 18 11.20 -2.28 -18.41
CA GLN A 18 11.63 -2.25 -19.83
C GLN A 18 11.86 -0.83 -20.35
N GLU A 19 11.12 0.14 -19.88
CA GLU A 19 11.12 1.52 -20.39
C GLU A 19 12.08 2.45 -19.66
N MET A 20 12.40 2.18 -18.38
CA MET A 20 13.32 3.02 -17.60
C MET A 20 14.77 2.56 -17.76
N ARG A 21 15.69 3.53 -17.66
CA ARG A 21 17.14 3.28 -17.71
C ARG A 21 17.69 2.86 -16.36
N ASP A 22 18.61 2.90 -15.79
CA ASP A 22 19.17 2.66 -14.44
C ASP A 22 18.16 2.01 -13.45
N VAL A 23 17.63 0.82 -13.83
CA VAL A 23 16.55 0.11 -13.14
C VAL A 23 17.09 -1.04 -12.31
N TYR A 24 16.65 -1.13 -11.06
CA TYR A 24 16.89 -2.23 -10.14
C TYR A 24 15.55 -2.81 -9.72
N TYR A 25 15.42 -4.13 -9.69
CA TYR A 25 14.12 -4.76 -9.45
C TYR A 25 14.22 -6.08 -8.67
N LEU A 26 13.15 -6.41 -7.98
CA LEU A 26 12.90 -7.70 -7.35
C LEU A 26 11.67 -8.32 -8.00
N SER A 27 11.88 -9.31 -8.88
CA SER A 27 10.81 -9.93 -9.68
C SER A 27 9.91 -8.88 -10.39
N ASP A 28 8.61 -9.06 -10.39
CA ASP A 28 7.60 -8.08 -10.79
C ASP A 28 6.95 -7.37 -9.59
N ASP A 29 7.57 -7.47 -8.42
CA ASP A 29 7.01 -6.95 -7.18
C ASP A 29 7.56 -5.58 -6.79
N LEU A 30 8.79 -5.29 -7.18
CA LEU A 30 9.46 -4.05 -6.82
C LEU A 30 10.35 -3.56 -7.96
N VAL A 31 10.29 -2.26 -8.21
CA VAL A 31 11.22 -1.55 -9.08
C VAL A 31 11.70 -0.27 -8.41
N ILE A 32 12.99 0.00 -8.54
CA ILE A 32 13.63 1.25 -8.14
C ILE A 32 14.43 1.76 -9.34
N ALA A 33 14.32 3.04 -9.61
CA ALA A 33 15.03 3.67 -10.72
C ALA A 33 15.48 5.10 -10.38
N SER A 34 16.47 5.58 -11.09
CA SER A 34 16.72 7.00 -11.25
C SER A 34 15.99 7.46 -12.50
N PHE A 35 15.25 8.56 -12.39
CA PHE A 35 14.30 9.01 -13.40
C PHE A 35 14.61 10.44 -13.82
N ASP A 36 14.89 10.64 -15.10
CA ASP A 36 14.99 11.96 -15.73
C ASP A 36 13.60 12.34 -16.26
N ILE A 37 12.93 13.23 -15.55
CA ILE A 37 11.51 13.56 -15.83
C ILE A 37 11.34 14.15 -17.24
N HIS A 38 12.35 14.81 -17.77
CA HIS A 38 12.29 15.43 -19.08
C HIS A 38 12.53 14.44 -20.24
N ARG A 39 13.33 13.41 -20.00
CA ARG A 39 13.77 12.47 -21.05
C ARG A 39 13.04 11.13 -21.03
N ASP A 40 12.57 10.72 -19.87
CA ASP A 40 11.92 9.42 -19.72
C ASP A 40 10.45 9.49 -20.12
N THR A 41 10.02 8.56 -20.94
CA THR A 41 8.69 8.57 -21.59
C THR A 41 7.53 8.32 -20.67
N LEU A 42 7.76 7.69 -19.51
CA LEU A 42 6.72 7.37 -18.52
C LEU A 42 5.95 8.58 -17.95
N GLY A 43 6.54 9.78 -18.03
CA GLY A 43 5.91 11.03 -17.57
C GLY A 43 5.08 11.76 -18.59
N ASN A 44 5.23 11.45 -19.88
CA ASN A 44 4.68 12.27 -20.97
C ASN A 44 3.21 11.95 -21.30
N TYR A 45 2.69 10.84 -20.83
CA TYR A 45 1.31 10.40 -21.06
C TYR A 45 0.59 10.17 -19.74
N PRO A 46 -0.76 10.35 -19.69
CA PRO A 46 -1.53 9.95 -18.53
C PRO A 46 -1.34 8.45 -18.25
N ALA A 47 -0.76 8.14 -17.10
CA ALA A 47 -0.43 6.77 -16.70
C ALA A 47 -1.21 6.37 -15.45
N LEU A 48 -1.68 5.12 -15.43
CA LEU A 48 -2.22 4.45 -14.26
C LEU A 48 -1.26 3.32 -13.90
N ILE A 49 -0.47 3.50 -12.86
CA ILE A 49 0.51 2.49 -12.42
C ILE A 49 -0.22 1.41 -11.63
N ASP A 50 -0.04 0.14 -12.02
CA ASP A 50 -0.61 -1.00 -11.29
C ASP A 50 0.28 -1.36 -10.10
N GLY A 51 0.26 -0.51 -9.09
CA GLY A 51 1.05 -0.66 -7.88
C GLY A 51 1.12 0.65 -7.10
N PHE A 52 1.64 0.59 -5.89
CA PHE A 52 1.98 1.79 -5.12
C PHE A 52 3.30 2.33 -5.64
N SER A 53 3.36 3.62 -5.89
CA SER A 53 4.59 4.25 -6.34
C SER A 53 4.86 5.58 -5.67
N ALA A 54 6.12 5.98 -5.66
CA ALA A 54 6.54 7.27 -5.15
C ALA A 54 7.73 7.81 -5.94
N ILE A 55 7.85 9.12 -5.99
CA ILE A 55 9.05 9.82 -6.42
C ILE A 55 9.59 10.69 -5.30
N ILE A 56 10.91 10.85 -5.27
CA ILE A 56 11.60 11.85 -4.46
C ILE A 56 12.34 12.76 -5.42
N MET A 57 11.96 14.03 -5.47
CA MET A 57 12.60 14.99 -6.36
C MET A 57 14.04 15.24 -5.92
N ALA A 58 14.98 15.04 -6.83
CA ALA A 58 16.41 15.19 -6.57
C ALA A 58 16.98 16.52 -7.06
N SER A 59 16.53 16.99 -8.22
CA SER A 59 16.95 18.27 -8.83
C SER A 59 15.87 18.81 -9.75
N GLY A 60 15.98 20.10 -10.11
CA GLY A 60 15.04 20.79 -10.96
C GLY A 60 13.65 20.94 -10.35
N SER A 61 12.65 21.12 -11.19
CA SER A 61 11.23 21.18 -10.77
C SER A 61 10.33 20.57 -11.82
N ALA A 62 9.15 20.10 -11.38
CA ALA A 62 8.10 19.60 -12.27
C ALA A 62 6.72 20.00 -11.76
N VAL A 63 5.77 20.07 -12.69
CA VAL A 63 4.34 20.11 -12.38
C VAL A 63 3.76 18.74 -12.73
N VAL A 64 3.21 18.07 -11.73
CA VAL A 64 2.62 16.73 -11.87
C VAL A 64 1.12 16.84 -11.63
N ALA A 65 0.33 16.42 -12.60
CA ALA A 65 -1.10 16.26 -12.44
C ALA A 65 -1.40 14.86 -11.88
N ILE A 66 -2.19 14.81 -10.82
CA ILE A 66 -2.70 13.58 -10.20
C ILE A 66 -4.22 13.69 -10.26
N ASP A 67 -4.86 12.85 -11.08
CA ASP A 67 -6.25 12.99 -11.49
C ASP A 67 -6.51 14.37 -12.10
N THR A 68 -7.25 15.26 -11.42
CA THR A 68 -7.61 16.60 -11.89
C THR A 68 -6.81 17.72 -11.23
N GLU A 69 -5.97 17.41 -10.26
CA GLU A 69 -5.22 18.42 -9.49
C GLU A 69 -3.75 18.47 -9.91
N GLU A 70 -3.19 19.67 -10.00
CA GLU A 70 -1.79 19.90 -10.33
C GLU A 70 -0.97 20.24 -9.08
N TYR A 71 0.21 19.64 -8.99
CA TYR A 71 1.12 19.81 -7.87
C TYR A 71 2.50 20.25 -8.38
N GLU A 72 3.01 21.33 -7.81
CA GLU A 72 4.39 21.74 -8.02
C GLU A 72 5.32 20.88 -7.17
N VAL A 73 6.27 20.22 -7.82
CA VAL A 73 7.23 19.30 -7.22
C VAL A 73 8.63 19.87 -7.40
N VAL A 74 9.29 20.13 -6.27
CA VAL A 74 10.66 20.69 -6.21
C VAL A 74 11.53 19.75 -5.36
N PRO A 75 12.87 19.94 -5.30
CA PRO A 75 13.73 19.15 -4.44
C PRO A 75 13.20 19.02 -3.01
N ASP A 76 13.48 17.90 -2.37
CA ASP A 76 12.99 17.55 -1.04
C ASP A 76 11.44 17.41 -0.95
N THR A 77 10.81 17.08 -2.07
CA THR A 77 9.39 16.71 -2.11
C THR A 77 9.26 15.24 -2.46
N ILE A 78 8.52 14.50 -1.64
CA ILE A 78 8.11 13.13 -1.90
C ILE A 78 6.68 13.18 -2.44
N VAL A 79 6.42 12.51 -3.57
CA VAL A 79 5.07 12.39 -4.13
C VAL A 79 4.68 10.92 -4.16
N PHE A 80 3.51 10.62 -3.63
CA PHE A 80 2.96 9.27 -3.57
C PHE A 80 1.83 9.09 -4.57
N PHE A 81 1.82 7.93 -5.22
CA PHE A 81 0.80 7.54 -6.17
C PHE A 81 0.19 6.21 -5.76
N SER A 82 -1.12 6.19 -5.55
CA SER A 82 -1.86 4.95 -5.33
C SER A 82 -2.25 4.30 -6.67
N PRO A 83 -2.50 2.99 -6.71
CA PRO A 83 -2.75 2.25 -7.96
C PRO A 83 -3.93 2.74 -8.80
N ASP A 84 -4.86 3.45 -8.18
CA ASP A 84 -6.13 3.85 -8.81
C ASP A 84 -6.13 5.32 -9.26
N ARG A 85 -4.95 5.99 -9.26
CA ARG A 85 -4.83 7.40 -9.64
C ARG A 85 -4.10 7.58 -10.96
N VAL A 86 -4.60 8.50 -11.77
CA VAL A 86 -4.00 8.86 -13.05
C VAL A 86 -2.94 9.92 -12.82
N ILE A 87 -1.74 9.69 -13.35
CA ILE A 87 -0.58 10.55 -13.17
C ILE A 87 -0.13 11.06 -14.54
N ARG A 88 0.24 12.33 -14.61
CA ARG A 88 0.83 12.94 -15.80
C ARG A 88 1.80 14.05 -15.43
N THR A 89 2.95 14.11 -16.05
CA THR A 89 3.82 15.30 -16.00
C THR A 89 3.25 16.37 -16.93
N VAL A 90 2.98 17.54 -16.39
CA VAL A 90 2.46 18.69 -17.14
C VAL A 90 3.60 19.52 -17.71
N ALA A 91 4.60 19.78 -16.87
CA ALA A 91 5.80 20.55 -17.22
C ALA A 91 6.98 20.09 -16.35
N SER A 92 8.19 20.26 -16.85
CA SER A 92 9.41 20.02 -16.07
C SER A 92 10.54 20.91 -16.58
N THR A 93 11.49 21.21 -15.69
CA THR A 93 12.76 21.84 -16.08
C THR A 93 13.68 20.80 -16.74
N SER A 94 14.64 21.25 -17.53
CA SER A 94 15.54 20.36 -18.27
C SER A 94 16.50 19.55 -17.38
N ASP A 95 16.66 19.95 -16.12
CA ASP A 95 17.47 19.30 -15.09
C ASP A 95 16.62 18.54 -14.06
N ALA A 96 15.31 18.37 -14.33
CA ALA A 96 14.39 17.69 -13.44
C ALA A 96 14.70 16.21 -13.36
N ALA A 97 15.14 15.75 -12.18
CA ALA A 97 15.44 14.35 -11.90
C ALA A 97 14.87 13.93 -10.56
N ALA A 98 14.44 12.66 -10.50
CA ALA A 98 13.84 12.08 -9.31
C ALA A 98 14.33 10.64 -9.10
N TYR A 99 14.24 10.18 -7.87
CA TYR A 99 14.28 8.76 -7.53
C TYR A 99 12.85 8.22 -7.60
N PHE A 100 12.67 7.10 -8.26
CA PHE A 100 11.39 6.45 -8.46
C PHE A 100 11.38 5.08 -7.77
N VAL A 101 10.27 4.75 -7.17
CA VAL A 101 9.96 3.41 -6.68
C VAL A 101 8.53 3.04 -7.05
N ALA A 102 8.34 1.79 -7.47
CA ALA A 102 7.02 1.20 -7.56
C ALA A 102 7.04 -0.22 -7.00
N CYS A 103 5.96 -0.60 -6.30
CA CYS A 103 5.81 -1.92 -5.72
C CYS A 103 4.38 -2.45 -5.91
N SER A 104 4.28 -3.78 -6.06
CA SER A 104 3.01 -4.47 -6.24
C SER A 104 2.18 -4.46 -4.95
N LYS A 105 0.86 -4.68 -5.09
CA LYS A 105 -0.04 -4.87 -3.95
C LYS A 105 0.36 -6.12 -3.13
N SER A 106 0.87 -7.17 -3.79
CA SER A 106 1.40 -8.37 -3.13
C SER A 106 2.60 -8.05 -2.27
N PHE A 107 3.56 -7.30 -2.78
CA PHE A 107 4.74 -6.88 -2.02
C PHE A 107 4.38 -6.08 -0.76
N ILE A 108 3.48 -5.09 -0.88
CA ILE A 108 2.99 -4.32 0.28
C ILE A 108 2.29 -5.22 1.31
N ASN A 109 1.52 -6.21 0.86
CA ASN A 109 0.86 -7.16 1.77
C ASN A 109 1.84 -8.11 2.48
N GLU A 110 3.02 -8.31 1.93
CA GLU A 110 4.08 -9.13 2.53
C GLU A 110 4.96 -8.36 3.51
N ILE A 111 5.03 -7.03 3.37
CA ILE A 111 5.66 -6.15 4.33
C ILE A 111 4.74 -6.05 5.56
N GLN A 112 5.27 -6.42 6.71
CA GLN A 112 4.51 -6.38 7.97
C GLN A 112 4.48 -4.97 8.53
N ILE A 113 3.52 -4.21 8.07
CA ILE A 113 3.26 -2.88 8.58
C ILE A 113 2.02 -2.95 9.46
N ASP A 114 2.13 -2.46 10.68
CA ASP A 114 0.98 -2.31 11.57
C ASP A 114 -0.08 -1.41 10.90
N LEU A 115 -1.33 -1.87 10.94
CA LEU A 115 -2.46 -1.13 10.38
C LEU A 115 -2.59 0.26 10.98
N SER A 116 -2.31 0.39 12.28
CA SER A 116 -2.35 1.68 12.98
C SER A 116 -1.30 2.67 12.46
N ALA A 117 -0.14 2.18 12.05
CA ALA A 117 0.92 3.01 11.47
C ALA A 117 0.66 3.33 9.98
N SER A 118 0.04 2.40 9.23
CA SER A 118 -0.20 2.58 7.80
C SER A 118 -1.36 3.51 7.49
N LEU A 119 -2.36 3.55 8.36
CA LEU A 119 -3.59 4.28 8.10
C LEU A 119 -3.42 5.80 7.99
N PRO A 120 -2.73 6.51 8.92
CA PRO A 120 -2.51 7.95 8.81
C PRO A 120 -1.79 8.32 7.51
N VAL A 121 -0.82 7.49 7.11
CA VAL A 121 -0.07 7.64 5.86
C VAL A 121 -1.00 7.49 4.64
N TYR A 122 -1.82 6.44 4.63
CA TYR A 122 -2.75 6.18 3.55
C TYR A 122 -3.79 7.30 3.39
N MET A 123 -4.38 7.76 4.52
CA MET A 123 -5.36 8.84 4.53
C MET A 123 -4.79 10.15 4.00
N ARG A 124 -3.59 10.50 4.46
CA ARG A 124 -2.95 11.72 4.02
C ARG A 124 -2.68 11.70 2.52
N PHE A 125 -1.98 10.67 2.03
CA PHE A 125 -1.59 10.62 0.63
C PHE A 125 -2.77 10.42 -0.33
N GLY A 126 -3.92 9.97 0.16
CA GLY A 126 -5.18 10.01 -0.57
C GLY A 126 -5.68 11.44 -0.84
N LYS A 127 -5.39 12.38 0.06
CA LYS A 127 -5.81 13.80 -0.04
C LYS A 127 -4.68 14.73 -0.48
N GLN A 128 -3.50 14.54 0.06
CA GLN A 128 -2.30 15.34 -0.24
C GLN A 128 -1.15 14.41 -0.61
N PRO A 129 -1.00 14.10 -1.89
CA PRO A 129 0.00 13.14 -2.33
C PRO A 129 1.44 13.64 -2.16
N CYS A 130 1.64 14.94 -1.96
CA CYS A 130 2.94 15.56 -1.79
C CYS A 130 3.29 15.75 -0.31
N LEU A 131 4.51 15.36 0.07
CA LEU A 131 5.10 15.56 1.39
C LEU A 131 6.40 16.34 1.23
N ARG A 132 6.44 17.54 1.78
CA ARG A 132 7.68 18.31 1.90
C ARG A 132 8.48 17.81 3.09
N VAL A 133 9.77 17.57 2.86
CA VAL A 133 10.70 17.06 3.87
C VAL A 133 11.93 17.95 3.93
N THR A 134 12.77 17.76 4.95
CA THR A 134 14.04 18.50 5.01
C THR A 134 15.09 17.83 4.10
N PRO A 135 16.15 18.57 3.67
CA PRO A 135 17.28 17.96 2.96
C PRO A 135 17.92 16.79 3.72
N GLN A 136 17.91 16.84 5.06
CA GLN A 136 18.41 15.76 5.90
C GLN A 136 17.53 14.51 5.80
N ASP A 137 16.20 14.66 5.84
CA ASP A 137 15.25 13.55 5.69
C ASP A 137 15.40 12.89 4.31
N THR A 138 15.53 13.71 3.25
CA THR A 138 15.80 13.23 1.89
C THR A 138 17.11 12.44 1.82
N HIS A 139 18.16 12.93 2.49
CA HIS A 139 19.45 12.24 2.55
C HIS A 139 19.33 10.86 3.21
N GLU A 140 18.65 10.76 4.34
CA GLU A 140 18.42 9.50 5.06
C GLU A 140 17.66 8.48 4.20
N ILE A 141 16.56 8.89 3.58
CA ILE A 141 15.80 8.03 2.68
C ILE A 141 16.68 7.57 1.51
N ARG A 142 17.46 8.46 0.92
CA ARG A 142 18.35 8.16 -0.19
C ARG A 142 19.42 7.13 0.19
N GLN A 143 19.96 7.17 1.40
CA GLN A 143 20.91 6.17 1.88
C GLN A 143 20.28 4.77 1.91
N VAL A 144 19.04 4.66 2.38
CA VAL A 144 18.32 3.38 2.36
C VAL A 144 18.05 2.91 0.93
N PHE A 145 17.63 3.80 0.03
CA PHE A 145 17.47 3.47 -1.40
C PHE A 145 18.77 2.99 -2.04
N GLN A 146 19.89 3.65 -1.74
CA GLN A 146 21.19 3.23 -2.26
C GLN A 146 21.59 1.85 -1.74
N LEU A 147 21.31 1.54 -0.49
CA LEU A 147 21.53 0.21 0.08
C LEU A 147 20.66 -0.84 -0.63
N ILE A 148 19.37 -0.55 -0.88
CA ILE A 148 18.50 -1.44 -1.63
C ILE A 148 19.03 -1.68 -3.05
N LYS A 149 19.45 -0.63 -3.77
CA LYS A 149 20.08 -0.77 -5.10
C LYS A 149 21.30 -1.70 -5.05
N THR A 150 22.18 -1.51 -4.08
CA THR A 150 23.39 -2.35 -3.91
C THR A 150 23.02 -3.82 -3.68
N ILE A 151 21.98 -4.10 -2.88
CA ILE A 151 21.53 -5.47 -2.60
C ILE A 151 20.88 -6.08 -3.84
N LEU A 152 20.07 -5.32 -4.57
CA LEU A 152 19.43 -5.78 -5.81
C LEU A 152 20.45 -6.07 -6.92
N ALA A 153 21.55 -5.33 -6.97
CA ALA A 153 22.66 -5.53 -7.91
C ALA A 153 23.62 -6.66 -7.50
N SER A 154 23.54 -7.18 -6.28
CA SER A 154 24.46 -8.20 -5.78
C SER A 154 23.98 -9.60 -6.10
N ASP A 155 24.94 -10.57 -6.17
CA ASP A 155 24.67 -12.00 -6.37
C ASP A 155 24.19 -12.72 -5.10
N LYS A 156 23.82 -11.98 -4.05
CA LYS A 156 23.32 -12.56 -2.80
C LYS A 156 21.90 -13.09 -3.00
N GLU A 157 21.72 -14.39 -3.05
CA GLU A 157 20.41 -14.99 -3.36
C GLU A 157 19.58 -15.34 -2.12
N HIS A 158 20.23 -15.84 -1.04
CA HIS A 158 19.53 -16.53 0.05
C HIS A 158 18.55 -15.67 0.85
N TYR A 159 18.86 -14.43 1.17
CA TYR A 159 18.03 -13.57 2.01
C TYR A 159 17.72 -12.22 1.37
N ARG A 160 17.87 -12.12 0.05
CA ARG A 160 17.69 -10.86 -0.69
C ARG A 160 16.28 -10.29 -0.47
N GLN A 161 15.25 -11.13 -0.59
CA GLN A 161 13.85 -10.71 -0.45
C GLN A 161 13.55 -10.22 0.96
N GLU A 162 14.00 -10.96 1.97
CA GLU A 162 13.82 -10.63 3.39
C GLU A 162 14.51 -9.32 3.75
N ILE A 163 15.74 -9.12 3.30
CA ILE A 163 16.49 -7.89 3.54
C ILE A 163 15.78 -6.70 2.87
N ILE A 164 15.35 -6.85 1.63
CA ILE A 164 14.62 -5.79 0.92
C ILE A 164 13.31 -5.45 1.64
N ARG A 165 12.54 -6.44 2.10
CA ARG A 165 11.32 -6.22 2.87
C ARG A 165 11.59 -5.47 4.18
N CYS A 166 12.64 -5.83 4.91
CA CYS A 166 13.04 -5.12 6.13
C CYS A 166 13.42 -3.67 5.85
N LEU A 167 14.17 -3.38 4.78
CA LEU A 167 14.53 -2.03 4.39
C LEU A 167 13.31 -1.21 3.96
N PHE A 168 12.38 -1.81 3.23
CA PHE A 168 11.11 -1.15 2.88
C PHE A 168 10.26 -0.86 4.11
N THR A 169 10.21 -1.77 5.07
CA THR A 169 9.55 -1.54 6.36
C THR A 169 10.18 -0.34 7.08
N ALA A 170 11.51 -0.24 7.08
CA ALA A 170 12.20 0.91 7.67
C ALA A 170 11.85 2.22 6.95
N VAL A 171 11.87 2.26 5.61
CA VAL A 171 11.45 3.44 4.82
C VAL A 171 10.01 3.82 5.14
N PHE A 172 9.12 2.84 5.24
CA PHE A 172 7.73 3.10 5.59
C PHE A 172 7.60 3.80 6.95
N TYR A 173 8.30 3.34 7.99
CA TYR A 173 8.27 3.98 9.31
C TYR A 173 8.94 5.36 9.30
N ILE A 174 10.00 5.58 8.52
CA ILE A 174 10.57 6.91 8.31
C ILE A 174 9.50 7.85 7.71
N ILE A 175 8.82 7.43 6.64
CA ILE A 175 7.75 8.22 6.02
C ILE A 175 6.60 8.49 7.00
N THR A 176 6.25 7.51 7.83
CA THR A 176 5.21 7.67 8.87
C THR A 176 5.60 8.74 9.88
N GLU A 177 6.84 8.72 10.36
CA GLU A 177 7.37 9.73 11.29
C GLU A 177 7.38 11.13 10.67
N LEU A 178 7.82 11.25 9.41
CA LEU A 178 7.80 12.51 8.67
C LEU A 178 6.39 13.05 8.52
N ASN A 179 5.45 12.18 8.19
CA ASN A 179 4.04 12.53 8.11
C ASN A 179 3.47 13.04 9.44
N MET A 180 3.78 12.37 10.55
CA MET A 180 3.35 12.78 11.88
C MET A 180 3.95 14.13 12.31
N ARG A 181 5.21 14.40 11.96
CA ARG A 181 5.86 15.70 12.21
C ARG A 181 5.13 16.84 11.50
N GLU A 182 4.76 16.64 10.24
CA GLU A 182 4.09 17.70 9.47
C GLU A 182 2.64 17.91 9.93
N GLN A 183 1.91 16.84 10.29
CA GLN A 183 0.54 16.97 10.82
C GLN A 183 0.48 17.80 12.10
N LYS A 184 1.45 17.70 12.99
CA LYS A 184 1.52 18.55 14.20
C LYS A 184 1.63 20.03 13.86
N ASN A 185 2.13 20.36 12.68
CA ASN A 185 2.36 21.75 12.26
C ASN A 185 1.24 22.36 11.41
N THR A 186 0.30 21.56 10.86
CA THR A 186 -0.53 22.06 9.74
C THR A 186 -2.03 21.80 9.81
N VAL A 187 -2.60 20.92 10.62
CA VAL A 187 -4.01 20.53 10.42
C VAL A 187 -4.82 20.47 11.72
N LYS A 188 -5.88 21.30 11.78
CA LYS A 188 -7.09 20.95 12.55
C LYS A 188 -7.84 19.89 11.75
N LEU A 189 -7.86 18.66 12.20
CA LEU A 189 -8.67 17.59 11.62
C LEU A 189 -10.15 17.99 11.58
N GLY A 190 -10.78 17.73 10.46
CA GLY A 190 -12.24 17.87 10.36
C GLY A 190 -12.94 16.80 11.23
N ARG A 191 -14.19 17.06 11.59
CA ARG A 191 -14.99 16.13 12.43
C ARG A 191 -15.05 14.71 11.87
N GLY A 192 -15.15 14.56 10.55
CA GLY A 192 -15.17 13.25 9.89
C GLY A 192 -13.85 12.51 10.05
N GLU A 193 -12.75 13.22 9.96
CA GLU A 193 -11.38 12.66 10.12
C GLU A 193 -11.16 12.18 11.55
N VAL A 194 -11.56 12.97 12.54
CA VAL A 194 -11.47 12.55 13.95
C VAL A 194 -12.28 11.28 14.20
N ILE A 195 -13.53 11.23 13.71
CA ILE A 195 -14.38 10.04 13.85
C ILE A 195 -13.72 8.83 13.18
N PHE A 196 -13.10 9.02 12.03
CA PHE A 196 -12.47 7.93 11.31
C PHE A 196 -11.19 7.44 12.00
N GLU A 197 -10.37 8.33 12.57
CA GLU A 197 -9.21 7.96 13.41
C GLU A 197 -9.64 7.16 14.65
N GLU A 198 -10.65 7.64 15.37
CA GLU A 198 -11.20 6.92 16.52
C GLU A 198 -11.80 5.56 16.10
N PHE A 199 -12.46 5.49 14.95
CA PHE A 199 -12.95 4.24 14.39
C PHE A 199 -11.82 3.24 14.15
N MET A 200 -10.72 3.68 13.56
CA MET A 200 -9.59 2.79 13.25
C MET A 200 -8.86 2.33 14.51
N GLU A 201 -8.79 3.17 15.54
CA GLU A 201 -8.28 2.75 16.84
C GLU A 201 -9.15 1.66 17.46
N LEU A 202 -10.49 1.79 17.36
CA LEU A 202 -11.41 0.74 17.77
C LEU A 202 -11.27 -0.53 16.91
N VAL A 203 -11.04 -0.42 15.60
CA VAL A 203 -10.78 -1.56 14.72
C VAL A 203 -9.53 -2.30 15.17
N ARG A 204 -8.43 -1.59 15.45
CA ARG A 204 -7.20 -2.17 15.97
C ARG A 204 -7.44 -2.95 17.27
N GLN A 205 -8.27 -2.40 18.15
CA GLN A 205 -8.52 -2.95 19.48
C GLN A 205 -9.50 -4.14 19.46
N TYR A 206 -10.52 -4.09 18.61
CA TYR A 206 -11.67 -5.00 18.68
C TYR A 206 -11.91 -5.87 17.45
N SER A 207 -11.21 -5.70 16.33
CA SER A 207 -11.48 -6.47 15.10
C SER A 207 -11.36 -7.98 15.26
N LYS A 208 -10.57 -8.46 16.22
CA LYS A 208 -10.45 -9.87 16.56
C LYS A 208 -11.75 -10.47 17.15
N GLN A 209 -12.59 -9.65 17.75
CA GLN A 209 -13.76 -10.08 18.51
C GLN A 209 -15.06 -9.56 17.91
N GLU A 210 -15.02 -8.43 17.23
CA GLU A 210 -16.20 -7.70 16.75
C GLU A 210 -16.06 -7.31 15.29
N ARG A 211 -16.98 -7.80 14.46
CA ARG A 211 -17.04 -7.48 13.02
C ARG A 211 -18.21 -6.55 12.66
N ASN A 212 -19.14 -6.36 13.60
CA ASN A 212 -20.35 -5.62 13.30
C ASN A 212 -20.12 -4.10 13.35
N VAL A 213 -20.31 -3.42 12.23
CA VAL A 213 -20.20 -1.95 12.12
C VAL A 213 -21.01 -1.21 13.19
N ARG A 214 -22.14 -1.78 13.65
CA ARG A 214 -22.98 -1.19 14.70
C ARG A 214 -22.25 -1.09 16.04
N PHE A 215 -21.37 -2.05 16.35
CA PHE A 215 -20.57 -2.02 17.57
C PHE A 215 -19.67 -0.78 17.59
N TYR A 216 -18.94 -0.53 16.52
CA TYR A 216 -18.04 0.60 16.37
C TYR A 216 -18.80 1.94 16.39
N ALA A 217 -19.91 2.04 15.64
CA ALA A 217 -20.73 3.23 15.61
C ALA A 217 -21.27 3.61 17.00
N ARG A 218 -21.70 2.62 17.80
CA ARG A 218 -22.14 2.86 19.18
C ARG A 218 -21.02 3.40 20.07
N ARG A 219 -19.82 2.87 19.96
CA ARG A 219 -18.66 3.33 20.75
C ARG A 219 -18.23 4.75 20.38
N LEU A 220 -18.45 5.13 19.12
CA LEU A 220 -18.17 6.48 18.61
C LEU A 220 -19.33 7.46 18.85
N ASN A 221 -20.43 7.02 19.51
CA ASN A 221 -21.64 7.82 19.73
C ASN A 221 -22.23 8.41 18.44
N ILE A 222 -22.18 7.63 17.34
CA ILE A 222 -22.76 7.98 16.03
C ILE A 222 -23.72 6.91 15.53
N THR A 223 -24.51 7.26 14.52
CA THR A 223 -25.45 6.28 13.94
C THR A 223 -24.69 5.23 13.09
N PRO A 224 -25.16 3.97 13.05
CA PRO A 224 -24.57 2.93 12.20
C PRO A 224 -24.61 3.24 10.71
N LYS A 225 -25.48 4.13 10.26
CA LYS A 225 -25.57 4.60 8.87
C LYS A 225 -24.51 5.66 8.57
N TYR A 226 -24.13 6.45 9.54
CA TYR A 226 -23.18 7.56 9.36
C TYR A 226 -21.73 7.07 9.26
N LEU A 227 -21.34 6.05 10.05
CA LEU A 227 -19.97 5.53 10.05
C LEU A 227 -19.47 5.04 8.68
N PRO A 228 -20.25 4.23 7.89
CA PRO A 228 -19.83 3.85 6.54
C PRO A 228 -19.65 5.03 5.59
N THR A 229 -20.49 6.06 5.71
CA THR A 229 -20.40 7.28 4.90
C THR A 229 -19.12 8.04 5.21
N VAL A 230 -18.89 8.35 6.50
CA VAL A 230 -17.66 9.02 6.95
C VAL A 230 -16.42 8.24 6.53
N SER A 231 -16.44 6.92 6.74
CA SER A 231 -15.31 6.06 6.37
C SER A 231 -15.01 6.14 4.87
N LYS A 232 -16.04 6.10 4.04
CA LYS A 232 -15.91 6.19 2.59
C LYS A 232 -15.44 7.58 2.13
N ASP A 233 -15.98 8.64 2.71
CA ASP A 233 -15.63 10.02 2.36
C ASP A 233 -14.18 10.34 2.74
N VAL A 234 -13.71 9.82 3.89
CA VAL A 234 -12.37 10.09 4.39
C VAL A 234 -11.32 9.19 3.72
N SER A 235 -11.62 7.90 3.50
CA SER A 235 -10.62 6.90 3.10
C SER A 235 -10.89 6.21 1.77
N GLY A 236 -12.00 6.51 1.10
CA GLY A 236 -12.43 5.81 -0.12
C GLY A 236 -12.98 4.40 0.11
N LYS A 237 -12.90 3.85 1.34
CA LYS A 237 -13.35 2.51 1.70
C LYS A 237 -14.43 2.54 2.76
N THR A 238 -15.35 1.58 2.72
CA THR A 238 -16.39 1.45 3.75
C THR A 238 -15.81 0.93 5.08
N ALA A 239 -16.51 1.25 6.18
CA ALA A 239 -16.13 0.75 7.51
C ALA A 239 -16.05 -0.79 7.58
N ALA A 240 -17.00 -1.49 6.94
CA ALA A 240 -16.97 -2.95 6.87
C ALA A 240 -15.70 -3.48 6.21
N ARG A 241 -15.28 -2.86 5.10
CA ARG A 241 -14.05 -3.25 4.40
C ARG A 241 -12.79 -3.06 5.25
N TRP A 242 -12.73 -1.99 6.04
CA TRP A 242 -11.61 -1.76 6.96
C TRP A 242 -11.56 -2.82 8.07
N ILE A 243 -12.70 -3.18 8.63
CA ILE A 243 -12.80 -4.26 9.63
C ILE A 243 -12.33 -5.58 9.02
N ASP A 244 -12.80 -5.93 7.82
CA ASP A 244 -12.41 -7.15 7.11
C ASP A 244 -10.92 -7.19 6.79
N GLU A 245 -10.34 -6.09 6.32
CA GLU A 245 -8.90 -6.00 6.04
C GLU A 245 -8.06 -6.18 7.31
N ALA A 246 -8.48 -5.61 8.43
CA ALA A 246 -7.81 -5.79 9.72
C ALA A 246 -7.84 -7.26 10.20
N VAL A 247 -8.99 -7.92 10.06
CA VAL A 247 -9.15 -9.34 10.40
C VAL A 247 -8.28 -10.23 9.52
N ILE A 248 -8.23 -9.96 8.21
CA ILE A 248 -7.39 -10.71 7.26
C ILE A 248 -5.90 -10.53 7.60
N LEU A 249 -5.48 -9.31 7.94
CA LEU A 249 -4.10 -9.03 8.31
C LEU A 249 -3.70 -9.80 9.57
N GLU A 250 -4.56 -9.81 10.59
CA GLU A 250 -4.33 -10.57 11.81
C GLU A 250 -4.26 -12.08 11.56
N ALA A 251 -5.18 -12.63 10.76
CA ALA A 251 -5.16 -14.04 10.40
C ALA A 251 -3.86 -14.43 9.67
N LYS A 252 -3.39 -13.59 8.75
CA LYS A 252 -2.10 -13.81 8.07
C LYS A 252 -0.93 -13.79 9.05
N SER A 253 -0.95 -12.87 10.00
CA SER A 253 0.08 -12.76 11.05
C SER A 253 0.12 -14.02 11.91
N LEU A 254 -1.03 -14.48 12.39
CA LEU A 254 -1.13 -15.72 13.19
C LEU A 254 -0.65 -16.94 12.41
N LEU A 255 -1.08 -17.12 11.16
CA LEU A 255 -0.65 -18.23 10.31
C LEU A 255 0.86 -18.26 10.07
N ARG A 256 1.49 -17.10 9.96
CA ARG A 256 2.92 -16.99 9.60
C ARG A 256 3.86 -17.12 10.80
N TYR A 257 3.45 -16.64 11.98
CA TYR A 257 4.36 -16.47 13.12
C TYR A 257 4.04 -17.31 14.34
N SER A 258 2.80 -17.79 14.47
CA SER A 258 2.45 -18.60 15.64
C SER A 258 2.71 -20.11 15.45
N GLY A 259 2.99 -20.56 14.22
CA GLY A 259 3.04 -21.98 13.90
C GLY A 259 1.70 -22.70 14.07
N MET A 260 0.62 -21.97 14.31
CA MET A 260 -0.72 -22.51 14.55
C MET A 260 -1.34 -23.06 13.27
N SER A 261 -2.05 -24.16 13.39
CA SER A 261 -2.90 -24.69 12.32
C SER A 261 -4.16 -23.83 12.13
N ILE A 262 -4.77 -23.93 10.96
CA ILE A 262 -6.06 -23.27 10.66
C ILE A 262 -7.12 -23.58 11.73
N GLN A 263 -7.16 -24.84 12.23
CA GLN A 263 -8.12 -25.26 13.24
C GLN A 263 -7.87 -24.63 14.61
N GLU A 264 -6.61 -24.36 14.95
CA GLU A 264 -6.25 -23.67 16.20
C GLU A 264 -6.61 -22.19 16.14
N ILE A 265 -6.40 -21.54 14.99
CA ILE A 265 -6.80 -20.14 14.76
C ILE A 265 -8.33 -20.00 14.80
N ASP A 266 -9.06 -20.92 14.19
CA ASP A 266 -10.52 -20.95 14.22
C ASP A 266 -11.06 -21.13 15.66
N ARG A 267 -10.42 -21.96 16.47
CA ARG A 267 -10.78 -22.13 17.90
C ARG A 267 -10.49 -20.89 18.76
N LEU A 268 -9.39 -20.21 18.51
CA LEU A 268 -9.01 -18.99 19.24
C LEU A 268 -9.90 -17.80 18.89
N SER A 269 -10.40 -17.76 17.68
CA SER A 269 -11.22 -16.66 17.18
C SER A 269 -12.28 -17.19 16.22
N PRO A 270 -13.32 -17.87 16.71
CA PRO A 270 -14.36 -18.53 15.90
C PRO A 270 -15.14 -17.56 14.99
N GLN A 271 -14.99 -16.27 15.21
CA GLN A 271 -15.62 -15.20 14.40
C GLN A 271 -14.62 -14.51 13.46
N LEU A 272 -13.34 -14.94 13.46
CA LEU A 272 -12.32 -14.24 12.73
C LEU A 272 -12.55 -14.31 11.22
N LEU A 273 -12.74 -15.51 10.68
CA LEU A 273 -13.00 -15.72 9.25
C LEU A 273 -13.72 -17.03 9.00
N ASP A 274 -14.48 -17.10 7.90
CA ASP A 274 -14.98 -18.34 7.36
C ASP A 274 -13.80 -19.33 7.15
N PRO A 275 -13.91 -20.61 7.54
CA PRO A 275 -12.87 -21.62 7.33
C PRO A 275 -12.36 -21.71 5.89
N VAL A 276 -13.20 -21.41 4.90
CA VAL A 276 -12.82 -21.36 3.48
C VAL A 276 -11.85 -20.19 3.21
N VAL A 277 -12.13 -19.03 3.78
CA VAL A 277 -11.28 -17.83 3.63
C VAL A 277 -9.94 -18.03 4.36
N LEU A 278 -9.96 -18.61 5.57
CA LEU A 278 -8.74 -18.99 6.29
C LEU A 278 -7.87 -19.95 5.48
N ARG A 279 -8.50 -20.94 4.82
CA ARG A 279 -7.79 -21.90 3.98
C ARG A 279 -7.13 -21.22 2.75
N GLN A 280 -7.82 -20.28 2.10
CA GLN A 280 -7.25 -19.51 0.99
C GLN A 280 -6.07 -18.65 1.45
N ILE A 281 -6.19 -18.00 2.59
CA ILE A 281 -5.11 -17.19 3.17
C ILE A 281 -3.91 -18.07 3.51
N PHE A 282 -4.14 -19.25 4.08
CA PHE A 282 -3.08 -20.22 4.40
C PHE A 282 -2.34 -20.69 3.14
N GLN A 283 -3.08 -21.06 2.10
CA GLN A 283 -2.48 -21.48 0.82
C GLN A 283 -1.61 -20.38 0.20
N THR A 284 -2.10 -19.14 0.22
CA THR A 284 -1.34 -17.98 -0.30
C THR A 284 -0.11 -17.68 0.55
N ALA A 285 -0.22 -17.80 1.89
CA ALA A 285 0.89 -17.54 2.81
C ALA A 285 2.04 -18.56 2.70
N HIS A 286 1.74 -19.78 2.26
CA HIS A 286 2.72 -20.87 2.10
C HIS A 286 3.11 -21.13 0.63
N GLY A 287 2.75 -20.24 -0.30
CA GLY A 287 3.10 -20.36 -1.72
C GLY A 287 2.37 -21.49 -2.47
N LEU A 288 1.30 -22.04 -1.88
CA LEU A 288 0.46 -23.07 -2.51
C LEU A 288 -0.60 -22.38 -3.39
N GLN A 289 -0.73 -22.81 -4.65
CA GLN A 289 -1.78 -22.29 -5.53
C GLN A 289 -3.18 -22.61 -4.96
N PRO A 290 -4.14 -21.65 -5.01
CA PRO A 290 -5.50 -21.90 -4.58
C PRO A 290 -6.13 -23.03 -5.41
N VAL A 291 -6.47 -24.14 -4.77
CA VAL A 291 -7.28 -25.17 -5.43
C VAL A 291 -8.70 -24.60 -5.57
N ALA A 292 -9.19 -24.48 -6.80
CA ALA A 292 -10.56 -24.08 -7.06
C ALA A 292 -11.51 -25.02 -6.31
N VAL A 293 -12.25 -24.48 -5.34
CA VAL A 293 -13.25 -25.24 -4.57
C VAL A 293 -14.46 -25.38 -5.48
N GLN A 294 -14.58 -26.51 -6.19
CA GLN A 294 -15.86 -26.97 -6.69
C GLN A 294 -16.70 -27.36 -5.47
N ALA A 295 -17.85 -26.72 -5.35
CA ALA A 295 -18.87 -27.08 -4.39
C ALA A 295 -19.32 -28.53 -4.68
N GLN A 296 -18.85 -29.49 -3.91
CA GLN A 296 -19.44 -30.82 -3.86
C GLN A 296 -20.02 -31.04 -2.47
N GLY A 297 -21.32 -30.75 -2.36
CA GLY A 297 -22.14 -31.43 -1.38
C GLY A 297 -22.19 -32.91 -1.73
N GLN A 298 -22.10 -33.72 -0.68
CA GLN A 298 -22.35 -35.13 -0.50
C GLN A 298 -21.11 -35.94 -0.12
N LEU A 299 -20.88 -36.04 1.19
CA LEU A 299 -20.21 -37.18 1.81
C LEU A 299 -21.29 -38.24 2.08
N THR A 300 -21.41 -39.19 1.20
CA THR A 300 -22.06 -40.48 1.51
C THR A 300 -21.04 -41.37 2.20
N ASP A 301 -21.44 -41.77 3.35
CA ASP A 301 -20.99 -42.90 4.18
C ASP A 301 -20.64 -44.16 3.35
N ARG A 302 -19.41 -44.64 3.39
CA ARG A 302 -19.05 -46.01 3.01
C ARG A 302 -17.89 -46.50 3.86
N GLY A 303 -18.24 -47.33 4.84
CA GLY A 303 -17.76 -48.60 5.24
C GLY A 303 -16.27 -48.92 5.16
N ILE A 304 -15.70 -49.22 6.31
CA ILE A 304 -14.42 -49.91 6.50
C ILE A 304 -14.69 -51.40 6.22
N PRO A 305 -13.91 -52.10 5.40
CA PRO A 305 -13.78 -53.53 5.46
C PRO A 305 -12.55 -53.92 6.28
N GLU A 306 -12.71 -55.02 6.96
CA GLU A 306 -11.83 -55.72 7.90
C GLU A 306 -10.38 -55.93 7.47
#